data_058579e5d5811f2fb076176ac2835e90
#
_entry.id   058579e5d5811f2fb076176ac2835e90
#
_cell.length_a   1.000
_cell.length_b   1.000
_cell.length_c   1.000
_cell.angle_alpha   90.00
_cell.angle_beta   90.00
_cell.angle_gamma   90.00
#
_symmetry.space_group_name_H-M   'P 1'
#
loop_
_entity.id
_entity.type
_entity.pdbx_description
1 polymer ?
#
loop_
_entity_poly.entity_id
_entity_poly.type
_entity_poly.pdbx_seq_one_letter_code
_entity_poly.pdbx_strand_id
1 'polypeptide(L)'
;MRFDTMIIGCGAATPTLRHKPSSQLVNIHERLFLVDCGEGTQMELRRYRVRFQRIDHIFISHLHGDHYLGLMGYMSSLHLLGRQHDLHIYAPPDLKMLIEVNLRASQTYLSYRYIFHELDFTSLQVLFEDEQVEVLSFPLKHRIECCGFLFREKPRQ
;
A
#
# COMPACT_ATOMS: atom_id res chain seq x y z
N MET A 1 16.83 -16.51 -5.27
CA MET A 1 16.28 -15.41 -4.44
C MET A 1 15.64 -14.41 -5.35
N ARG A 2 14.50 -13.82 -4.93
CA ARG A 2 13.72 -12.94 -5.77
C ARG A 2 13.64 -11.55 -5.12
N PHE A 3 14.08 -10.52 -5.83
CA PHE A 3 13.87 -9.13 -5.50
C PHE A 3 13.49 -8.43 -6.80
N ASP A 4 12.20 -8.20 -6.99
CA ASP A 4 11.68 -7.54 -8.19
C ASP A 4 10.58 -6.53 -7.85
N THR A 5 10.35 -5.63 -8.79
CA THR A 5 9.28 -4.63 -8.73
C THR A 5 8.44 -4.74 -9.98
N MET A 6 7.12 -4.82 -9.80
CA MET A 6 6.13 -4.76 -10.86
C MET A 6 5.41 -3.41 -10.81
N ILE A 7 5.43 -2.68 -11.91
CA ILE A 7 4.66 -1.45 -12.04
C ILE A 7 3.21 -1.84 -12.36
N ILE A 8 2.32 -1.59 -11.42
CA ILE A 8 0.88 -1.87 -11.53
C ILE A 8 0.18 -0.68 -12.18
N GLY A 9 0.59 0.54 -11.83
CA GLY A 9 0.11 1.78 -12.42
C GLY A 9 1.18 2.86 -12.39
N CYS A 10 1.25 3.67 -13.44
CA CYS A 10 2.23 4.75 -13.60
C CYS A 10 1.63 6.04 -14.18
N GLY A 11 0.31 6.14 -14.27
CA GLY A 11 -0.39 7.34 -14.70
C GLY A 11 -0.39 8.41 -13.62
N ALA A 12 -0.19 9.66 -14.02
CA ALA A 12 -0.27 10.81 -13.11
C ALA A 12 -1.69 11.38 -13.06
N ALA A 13 -2.15 11.68 -11.85
CA ALA A 13 -3.40 12.35 -11.51
C ALA A 13 -4.68 11.67 -12.03
N THR A 14 -4.90 11.60 -13.32
CA THR A 14 -6.15 11.11 -13.91
C THR A 14 -6.01 9.67 -14.43
N PRO A 15 -6.85 8.73 -13.98
CA PRO A 15 -6.85 7.39 -14.55
C PRO A 15 -7.33 7.40 -15.99
N THR A 16 -6.75 6.55 -16.82
CA THR A 16 -7.19 6.34 -18.21
C THR A 16 -7.49 4.86 -18.45
N LEU A 17 -8.07 4.54 -19.61
CA LEU A 17 -8.30 3.14 -19.96
C LEU A 17 -6.99 2.35 -20.10
N ARG A 18 -5.91 3.01 -20.50
CA ARG A 18 -4.61 2.37 -20.77
C ARG A 18 -3.65 2.45 -19.57
N HIS A 19 -3.71 3.53 -18.79
CA HIS A 19 -2.79 3.80 -17.69
C HIS A 19 -3.56 4.04 -16.40
N LYS A 20 -3.28 3.23 -15.40
CA LYS A 20 -3.82 3.38 -14.05
C LYS A 20 -2.92 4.29 -13.24
N PRO A 21 -3.47 4.97 -12.22
CA PRO A 21 -2.70 5.79 -11.29
C PRO A 21 -1.64 4.99 -10.53
N SER A 22 -0.82 5.69 -9.75
CA SER A 22 0.35 5.15 -9.09
C SER A 22 0.06 3.91 -8.25
N SER A 23 0.77 2.84 -8.58
CA SER A 23 0.84 1.63 -7.76
C SER A 23 2.00 0.75 -8.20
N GLN A 24 2.76 0.23 -7.25
CA GLN A 24 3.89 -0.67 -7.48
C GLN A 24 3.83 -1.85 -6.52
N LEU A 25 4.14 -3.03 -7.00
CA LEU A 25 4.27 -4.23 -6.18
C LEU A 25 5.74 -4.61 -6.08
N VAL A 26 6.29 -4.59 -4.88
CA VAL A 26 7.65 -5.03 -4.58
C VAL A 26 7.56 -6.44 -4.01
N ASN A 27 8.32 -7.38 -4.58
CA ASN A 27 8.44 -8.74 -4.08
C ASN A 27 9.88 -8.99 -3.63
N ILE A 28 10.06 -9.26 -2.35
CA ILE A 28 11.37 -9.63 -1.79
C ILE A 28 11.20 -10.97 -1.07
N HIS A 29 11.76 -12.03 -1.64
CA HIS A 29 11.68 -13.39 -1.08
C HIS A 29 10.25 -13.83 -0.76
N GLU A 30 9.32 -13.59 -1.70
CA GLU A 30 7.89 -13.89 -1.60
C GLU A 30 7.12 -13.05 -0.55
N ARG A 31 7.73 -12.01 0.00
CA ARG A 31 7.05 -10.95 0.74
C ARG A 31 6.55 -9.91 -0.25
N LEU A 32 5.25 -9.67 -0.25
CA LEU A 32 4.60 -8.75 -1.17
C LEU A 32 4.30 -7.43 -0.45
N PHE A 33 4.86 -6.35 -0.98
CA PHE A 33 4.66 -4.99 -0.49
C PHE A 33 4.03 -4.15 -1.60
N LEU A 34 2.87 -3.55 -1.32
CA LEU A 34 2.21 -2.64 -2.26
C LEU A 34 2.57 -1.20 -1.92
N VAL A 35 3.13 -0.48 -2.88
CA VAL A 35 3.46 0.95 -2.75
C VAL A 35 2.48 1.74 -3.58
N ASP A 36 1.72 2.59 -2.92
CA ASP A 36 0.56 3.31 -3.42
C ASP A 36 -0.55 2.38 -3.93
N CYS A 37 -1.76 2.87 -3.90
CA CYS A 37 -2.95 2.15 -4.28
C CYS A 37 -3.93 3.10 -4.97
N GLY A 38 -3.57 3.55 -6.15
CA GLY A 38 -4.41 4.39 -6.99
C GLY A 38 -5.65 3.66 -7.48
N GLU A 39 -6.56 4.41 -8.08
CA GLU A 39 -7.82 3.87 -8.60
C GLU A 39 -7.58 2.74 -9.62
N GLY A 40 -8.24 1.62 -9.44
CA GLY A 40 -8.12 0.45 -10.31
C GLY A 40 -6.96 -0.49 -10.00
N THR A 41 -6.16 -0.23 -8.97
CA THR A 41 -5.02 -1.09 -8.59
C THR A 41 -5.42 -2.55 -8.43
N GLN A 42 -6.52 -2.86 -7.73
CA GLN A 42 -6.94 -4.26 -7.55
C GLN A 42 -7.30 -4.95 -8.86
N MET A 43 -7.82 -4.22 -9.83
CA MET A 43 -8.16 -4.77 -11.14
C MET A 43 -6.90 -5.13 -11.93
N GLU A 44 -5.87 -4.29 -11.87
CA GLU A 44 -4.59 -4.56 -12.50
C GLU A 44 -3.85 -5.72 -11.81
N LEU A 45 -3.88 -5.80 -10.47
CA LEU A 45 -3.34 -6.95 -9.74
C LEU A 45 -4.00 -8.27 -10.21
N ARG A 46 -5.31 -8.28 -10.42
CA ARG A 46 -6.03 -9.45 -10.98
C ARG A 46 -5.61 -9.73 -12.42
N ARG A 47 -5.50 -8.70 -13.26
CA ARG A 47 -5.06 -8.82 -14.66
C ARG A 47 -3.68 -9.47 -14.74
N TYR A 48 -2.77 -9.07 -13.89
CA TYR A 48 -1.42 -9.64 -13.79
C TYR A 48 -1.36 -10.95 -12.99
N ARG A 49 -2.51 -11.50 -12.58
CA ARG A 49 -2.62 -12.75 -11.80
C ARG A 49 -1.86 -12.73 -10.49
N VAL A 50 -1.72 -11.57 -9.89
CA VAL A 50 -1.16 -11.42 -8.55
C VAL A 50 -2.15 -11.96 -7.52
N ARG A 51 -1.67 -12.79 -6.61
CA ARG A 51 -2.47 -13.25 -5.45
C ARG A 51 -2.57 -12.11 -4.43
N PHE A 52 -3.39 -11.09 -4.73
CA PHE A 52 -3.46 -9.85 -3.96
C PHE A 52 -3.91 -10.06 -2.50
N GLN A 53 -4.53 -11.17 -2.16
CA GLN A 53 -4.80 -11.53 -0.76
C GLN A 53 -3.53 -11.85 0.04
N ARG A 54 -2.40 -12.11 -0.61
CA ARG A 54 -1.10 -12.32 0.02
C ARG A 54 -0.34 -11.02 0.30
N ILE A 55 -0.89 -9.89 -0.08
CA ILE A 55 -0.30 -8.57 0.23
C ILE A 55 -0.70 -8.22 1.66
N ASP A 56 0.27 -8.18 2.55
CA ASP A 56 0.06 -7.91 3.98
C ASP A 56 0.47 -6.49 4.37
N HIS A 57 1.20 -5.79 3.49
CA HIS A 57 1.75 -4.47 3.75
C HIS A 57 1.46 -3.53 2.58
N ILE A 58 0.79 -2.39 2.88
CA ILE A 58 0.47 -1.33 1.92
C ILE A 58 1.08 -0.02 2.43
N PHE A 59 1.83 0.65 1.58
CA PHE A 59 2.53 1.90 1.86
C PHE A 59 1.95 3.01 0.98
N ILE A 60 1.41 4.06 1.58
CA ILE A 60 0.85 5.22 0.88
C ILE A 60 1.76 6.42 1.08
N SER A 61 2.36 6.90 0.00
CA SER A 61 3.37 7.95 0.02
C SER A 61 2.83 9.32 0.43
N HIS A 62 1.63 9.65 -0.02
CA HIS A 62 0.91 10.90 0.28
C HIS A 62 -0.56 10.79 -0.13
N LEU A 63 -1.38 11.80 0.22
CA LEU A 63 -2.82 11.76 0.06
C LEU A 63 -3.35 12.53 -1.17
N HIS A 64 -2.58 12.61 -2.27
CA HIS A 64 -3.20 12.89 -3.56
C HIS A 64 -3.99 11.67 -4.04
N GLY A 65 -5.16 11.90 -4.66
CA GLY A 65 -6.12 10.84 -4.95
C GLY A 65 -5.57 9.71 -5.81
N ASP A 66 -4.70 10.02 -6.75
CA ASP A 66 -4.05 9.05 -7.63
C ASP A 66 -3.10 8.09 -6.90
N HIS A 67 -2.84 8.28 -5.60
CA HIS A 67 -2.00 7.42 -4.78
C HIS A 67 -2.76 6.54 -3.80
N TYR A 68 -4.05 6.83 -3.49
CA TYR A 68 -4.76 6.05 -2.47
C TYR A 68 -6.24 5.75 -2.75
N LEU A 69 -6.89 6.36 -3.74
CA LEU A 69 -8.33 6.21 -3.95
C LEU A 69 -8.78 4.77 -4.27
N GLY A 70 -7.88 3.90 -4.66
CA GLY A 70 -8.16 2.47 -4.84
C GLY A 70 -8.18 1.66 -3.54
N LEU A 71 -7.71 2.23 -2.42
CA LEU A 71 -7.51 1.48 -1.17
C LEU A 71 -8.84 1.00 -0.56
N MET A 72 -9.87 1.83 -0.55
CA MET A 72 -11.16 1.45 0.05
C MET A 72 -11.79 0.26 -0.68
N GLY A 73 -11.80 0.29 -2.01
CA GLY A 73 -12.28 -0.84 -2.81
C GLY A 73 -11.43 -2.09 -2.64
N TYR A 74 -10.13 -1.94 -2.52
CA TYR A 74 -9.21 -3.05 -2.25
C TYR A 74 -9.50 -3.70 -0.88
N MET A 75 -9.62 -2.91 0.19
CA MET A 75 -9.94 -3.38 1.54
C MET A 75 -11.31 -4.07 1.59
N SER A 76 -12.32 -3.52 0.91
CA SER A 76 -13.65 -4.13 0.79
C SER A 76 -13.59 -5.47 0.08
N SER A 77 -12.84 -5.59 -1.00
CA SER A 77 -12.67 -6.85 -1.73
C SER A 77 -11.97 -7.91 -0.87
N LEU A 78 -10.96 -7.56 -0.10
CA LEU A 78 -10.31 -8.48 0.84
C LEU A 78 -11.29 -9.02 1.87
N HIS A 79 -12.18 -8.16 2.41
CA HIS A 79 -13.26 -8.56 3.33
C HIS A 79 -14.23 -9.55 2.67
N LEU A 80 -14.76 -9.19 1.50
CA LEU A 80 -15.73 -10.02 0.77
C LEU A 80 -15.17 -11.37 0.35
N LEU A 81 -13.85 -11.44 0.13
CA LEU A 81 -13.15 -12.67 -0.22
C LEU A 81 -12.65 -13.46 1.01
N GLY A 82 -13.04 -13.04 2.21
CA GLY A 82 -12.85 -13.81 3.44
C GLY A 82 -11.43 -13.75 4.03
N ARG A 83 -10.69 -12.64 3.80
CA ARG A 83 -9.40 -12.46 4.47
C ARG A 83 -9.54 -12.57 5.99
N GLN A 84 -8.62 -13.26 6.66
CA GLN A 84 -8.62 -13.49 8.11
C GLN A 84 -7.40 -12.91 8.81
N HIS A 85 -6.28 -12.72 8.09
CA HIS A 85 -5.03 -12.25 8.65
C HIS A 85 -4.87 -10.74 8.54
N ASP A 86 -4.04 -10.16 9.39
CA ASP A 86 -3.84 -8.73 9.51
C ASP A 86 -3.40 -8.08 8.20
N LEU A 87 -3.84 -6.85 7.97
CA LEU A 87 -3.38 -5.96 6.91
C LEU A 87 -2.69 -4.75 7.55
N HIS A 88 -1.43 -4.53 7.24
CA HIS A 88 -0.68 -3.38 7.70
C HIS A 88 -0.76 -2.24 6.68
N ILE A 89 -1.15 -1.05 7.11
CA ILE A 89 -1.25 0.14 6.29
C ILE A 89 -0.33 1.21 6.88
N TYR A 90 0.66 1.63 6.11
CA TYR A 90 1.62 2.68 6.44
C TYR A 90 1.28 3.90 5.62
N ALA A 91 0.78 4.97 6.25
CA ALA A 91 0.20 6.08 5.52
C ALA A 91 0.21 7.39 6.33
N PRO A 92 -0.05 8.53 5.69
CA PRO A 92 -0.32 9.78 6.40
C PRO A 92 -1.47 9.60 7.39
N PRO A 93 -1.39 10.24 8.59
CA PRO A 93 -2.37 10.04 9.67
C PRO A 93 -3.83 10.24 9.26
N ASP A 94 -4.11 11.23 8.41
CA ASP A 94 -5.46 11.55 7.96
C ASP A 94 -6.16 10.40 7.20
N LEU A 95 -5.40 9.48 6.61
CA LEU A 95 -5.98 8.32 5.93
C LEU A 95 -6.73 7.41 6.88
N LYS A 96 -6.29 7.30 8.14
CA LYS A 96 -6.99 6.52 9.17
C LYS A 96 -8.42 7.01 9.36
N MET A 97 -8.60 8.32 9.48
CA MET A 97 -9.93 8.93 9.60
C MET A 97 -10.80 8.60 8.37
N LEU A 98 -10.24 8.70 7.17
CA LEU A 98 -10.98 8.38 5.93
C LEU A 98 -11.43 6.92 5.89
N ILE A 99 -10.58 5.98 6.31
CA ILE A 99 -10.93 4.56 6.42
C ILE A 99 -12.06 4.37 7.43
N GLU A 100 -11.94 4.94 8.63
CA GLU A 100 -12.91 4.80 9.71
C GLU A 100 -14.28 5.38 9.32
N VAL A 101 -14.30 6.55 8.68
CA VAL A 101 -15.53 7.18 8.19
C VAL A 101 -16.19 6.31 7.11
N ASN A 102 -15.41 5.78 6.18
CA ASN A 102 -15.92 4.90 5.13
C ASN A 102 -16.54 3.63 5.71
N LEU A 103 -15.84 2.92 6.59
CA LEU A 103 -16.32 1.70 7.23
C LEU A 103 -17.58 1.95 8.06
N ARG A 104 -17.61 3.04 8.82
CA ARG A 104 -18.78 3.41 9.63
C ARG A 104 -19.98 3.77 8.74
N ALA A 105 -19.78 4.59 7.72
CA ALA A 105 -20.89 5.04 6.85
C ALA A 105 -21.49 3.87 6.06
N SER A 106 -20.67 2.90 5.66
CA SER A 106 -21.12 1.69 4.95
C SER A 106 -21.57 0.56 5.89
N GLN A 107 -21.47 0.76 7.22
CA GLN A 107 -21.74 -0.27 8.22
C GLN A 107 -20.97 -1.57 7.95
N THR A 108 -19.73 -1.43 7.48
CA THR A 108 -18.86 -2.57 7.15
C THR A 108 -18.01 -2.97 8.35
N TYR A 109 -18.13 -4.23 8.75
CA TYR A 109 -17.30 -4.85 9.77
C TYR A 109 -16.34 -5.82 9.08
N LEU A 110 -15.08 -5.41 8.96
CA LEU A 110 -14.09 -6.21 8.26
C LEU A 110 -13.91 -7.59 8.91
N SER A 111 -13.74 -8.62 8.08
CA SER A 111 -13.43 -10.00 8.52
C SER A 111 -11.99 -10.17 9.03
N TYR A 112 -11.18 -9.13 8.92
CA TYR A 112 -9.79 -9.08 9.33
C TYR A 112 -9.49 -7.78 10.06
N ARG A 113 -8.39 -7.75 10.79
CA ARG A 113 -7.88 -6.56 11.45
C ARG A 113 -6.94 -5.82 10.52
N TYR A 114 -7.11 -4.49 10.36
CA TYR A 114 -6.08 -3.64 9.78
C TYR A 114 -5.31 -2.91 10.90
N ILE A 115 -4.00 -2.83 10.73
CA ILE A 115 -3.09 -2.18 11.66
C ILE A 115 -2.55 -0.95 10.95
N PHE A 116 -2.90 0.23 11.48
CA PHE A 116 -2.49 1.49 10.89
C PHE A 116 -1.20 1.99 11.53
N HIS A 117 -0.21 2.27 10.69
CA HIS A 117 1.07 2.83 11.07
C HIS A 117 1.17 4.24 10.50
N GLU A 118 1.20 5.24 11.36
CA GLU A 118 1.34 6.64 10.96
C GLU A 118 2.77 6.92 10.49
N LEU A 119 2.89 7.53 9.30
CA LEU A 119 4.19 7.93 8.76
C LEU A 119 4.69 9.22 9.43
N ASP A 120 5.99 9.26 9.69
CA ASP A 120 6.71 10.46 10.09
C ASP A 120 7.33 11.12 8.83
N PHE A 121 6.95 12.37 8.57
CA PHE A 121 7.44 13.14 7.42
C PHE A 121 8.62 14.06 7.77
N THR A 122 9.17 13.93 8.97
CA THR A 122 10.28 14.78 9.45
C THR A 122 11.63 14.09 9.43
N SER A 123 11.64 12.76 9.47
CA SER A 123 12.87 11.97 9.59
C SER A 123 12.79 10.63 8.87
N LEU A 124 13.92 9.95 8.76
CA LEU A 124 14.00 8.56 8.32
C LEU A 124 13.34 7.67 9.38
N GLN A 125 12.46 6.78 8.95
CA GLN A 125 11.70 5.88 9.83
C GLN A 125 11.79 4.45 9.32
N VAL A 126 12.10 3.49 10.21
CA VAL A 126 11.96 2.06 9.91
C VAL A 126 10.50 1.68 10.07
N LEU A 127 9.89 1.18 9.00
CA LEU A 127 8.46 0.82 8.96
C LEU A 127 8.23 -0.68 9.16
N PHE A 128 9.06 -1.48 8.52
CA PHE A 128 9.01 -2.94 8.58
C PHE A 128 10.43 -3.47 8.66
N GLU A 129 10.62 -4.51 9.44
CA GLU A 129 11.90 -5.18 9.58
C GLU A 129 11.68 -6.65 9.97
N ASP A 130 12.39 -7.55 9.29
CA ASP A 130 12.53 -8.94 9.68
C ASP A 130 14.00 -9.39 9.54
N GLU A 131 14.26 -10.68 9.57
CA GLU A 131 15.63 -11.23 9.47
C GLU A 131 16.31 -10.93 8.13
N GLN A 132 15.53 -10.70 7.06
CA GLN A 132 16.05 -10.60 5.69
C GLN A 132 15.76 -9.27 5.01
N VAL A 133 14.72 -8.55 5.44
CA VAL A 133 14.23 -7.37 4.75
C VAL A 133 14.02 -6.23 5.74
N GLU A 134 14.29 -5.02 5.27
CA GLU A 134 13.99 -3.78 5.96
C GLU A 134 13.32 -2.82 4.99
N VAL A 135 12.27 -2.14 5.46
CA VAL A 135 11.58 -1.09 4.71
C VAL A 135 11.58 0.19 5.52
N LEU A 136 12.05 1.27 4.90
CA LEU A 136 12.16 2.59 5.52
C LEU A 136 11.36 3.62 4.72
N SER A 137 10.91 4.67 5.40
CA SER A 137 10.43 5.89 4.76
C SER A 137 11.41 7.04 4.98
N PHE A 138 11.43 7.98 4.05
CA PHE A 138 12.20 9.21 4.12
C PHE A 138 11.41 10.38 3.55
N PRO A 139 11.52 11.59 4.15
CA PRO A 139 10.77 12.76 3.71
C PRO A 139 11.10 13.15 2.26
N LEU A 140 10.09 13.59 1.53
CA LEU A 140 10.23 14.18 0.19
C LEU A 140 9.62 15.57 0.18
N LYS A 141 10.20 16.46 -0.62
CA LYS A 141 9.64 17.79 -0.83
C LYS A 141 8.47 17.71 -1.81
N HIS A 142 7.27 18.03 -1.34
CA HIS A 142 6.06 18.08 -2.13
C HIS A 142 5.12 19.16 -1.60
N ARG A 143 3.98 19.42 -2.28
CA ARG A 143 3.00 20.42 -1.86
C ARG A 143 2.29 20.03 -0.55
N ILE A 144 2.11 18.72 -0.33
CA ILE A 144 1.60 18.14 0.93
C ILE A 144 2.66 17.20 1.49
N GLU A 145 2.50 16.76 2.73
CA GLU A 145 3.38 15.76 3.35
C GLU A 145 3.49 14.53 2.48
N CYS A 146 4.73 14.17 2.14
CA CYS A 146 5.07 13.10 1.21
C CYS A 146 6.36 12.42 1.63
N CYS A 147 6.44 11.12 1.42
CA CYS A 147 7.66 10.35 1.63
C CYS A 147 7.96 9.40 0.46
N GLY A 148 9.22 9.03 0.35
CA GLY A 148 9.66 7.88 -0.44
C GLY A 148 9.84 6.67 0.46
N PHE A 149 9.95 5.49 -0.17
CA PHE A 149 10.19 4.22 0.53
C PHE A 149 11.46 3.56 0.00
N LEU A 150 12.28 3.07 0.91
CA LEU A 150 13.48 2.30 0.62
C LEU A 150 13.24 0.85 1.05
N PHE A 151 13.35 -0.07 0.11
CA PHE A 151 13.32 -1.51 0.34
C PHE A 151 14.73 -2.05 0.27
N ARG A 152 15.17 -2.75 1.29
CA ARG A 152 16.55 -3.24 1.39
C ARG A 152 16.59 -4.68 1.89
N GLU A 153 17.38 -5.49 1.22
CA GLU A 153 17.80 -6.79 1.75
C GLU A 153 18.88 -6.61 2.80
N LYS A 154 18.76 -7.36 3.89
CA LYS A 154 19.83 -7.43 4.89
C LYS A 154 20.92 -8.38 4.45
N PRO A 155 22.20 -8.11 4.80
CA PRO A 155 23.28 -9.06 4.59
C PRO A 155 22.96 -10.40 5.24
N ARG A 156 23.27 -11.48 4.55
CA ARG A 156 23.22 -12.82 5.15
C ARG A 156 24.28 -12.94 6.24
N GLN A 157 23.86 -13.35 7.41
CA GLN A 157 24.78 -13.80 8.45
C GLN A 157 25.34 -15.17 8.10
#